data_a190821cb496cf3ad33fabf957054fef
#
_entry.id   a190821cb496cf3ad33fabf957054fef
#
_cell.length_a   1.000
_cell.length_b   1.000
_cell.length_c   1.000
_cell.angle_alpha   90.00
_cell.angle_beta   90.00
_cell.angle_gamma   90.00
#
_symmetry.space_group_name_H-M   'P 1'
#
loop_
_entity.id
_entity.type
_entity.pdbx_description
1 polymer ?
#
loop_
_entity_poly.entity_id
_entity_poly.type
_entity_poly.pdbx_seq_one_letter_code
_entity_poly.pdbx_strand_id
1 'polypeptide(L)'
;MAFLELKSGPRSGERIAVRAGRLVIGRHPACDLVIDTSAVSRQHAAITLEDGRATVEDLRSRNGTLLNGRPLAAPHRLSDGDQIQICDQLIGFTSGSAPPRVGPSGVGSSSIFGSQTSLFDEVVEGGSHDSVIVSQLSVAEPEDDVAADGHAEAKLRAVIGLNRAIGSSLSLDEVLPRLLDGLFEVFPRAERGFVLLSDPTSRRLLLRARKIRGSVEGGPLRLSLSLVDRVVQSRRAILSADAASDSRFNASQSIVDCRIRSVMCVPFLGDDGRVLGVIHVDSLDVRNGFDQSDLVVLAGIAGQAAQAVEQAAAHDRRVQQEQIKRDLELAHRVQQGLLPTKPPEIEGYEVFDFYEPAQHVGGDFFAYVPLSEGRLAFVLADVSGKGVSAALVMAALSADVRYCLASERDLAKAVSLINESFLRGGWDDRFASMVVAVLEPRSHRVTLVSAGHLPVFLREAGGRVRTIGTDLGCLPLGLDASRGYKSCELQLAAGSTLVFYTDGISEALDHEQRLYGLERIEKVLAERGGAAGDVGRRLLADVERHAAGQIRSDDMCLVCVGRLAANRHPAESAQSPRAVRGRASVQPKA
;
A
#
# COMPACT_ATOMS: atom_id res chain seq x y z
N MET A 1 38.05 4.24 -3.44
CA MET A 1 37.02 3.63 -2.58
C MET A 1 35.84 3.30 -3.45
N ALA A 2 35.24 2.12 -3.29
CA ALA A 2 34.03 1.74 -4.03
C ALA A 2 32.77 2.12 -3.23
N PHE A 3 31.70 2.51 -3.93
CA PHE A 3 30.44 2.91 -3.32
C PHE A 3 29.28 2.23 -4.05
N LEU A 4 28.23 1.91 -3.30
CA LEU A 4 26.90 1.59 -3.80
C LEU A 4 26.03 2.83 -3.65
N GLU A 5 25.29 3.19 -4.68
CA GLU A 5 24.34 4.29 -4.65
C GLU A 5 22.93 3.73 -4.91
N LEU A 6 22.02 3.89 -3.96
CA LEU A 6 20.63 3.53 -4.15
C LEU A 6 19.98 4.51 -5.14
N LYS A 7 19.57 4.02 -6.32
CA LYS A 7 18.96 4.85 -7.38
C LYS A 7 17.44 4.85 -7.38
N SER A 8 16.80 3.97 -6.60
CA SER A 8 15.36 3.89 -6.47
C SER A 8 14.95 3.63 -5.01
N GLY A 9 13.64 3.78 -4.70
CA GLY A 9 13.08 3.54 -3.39
C GLY A 9 13.23 4.70 -2.40
N PRO A 10 12.74 4.54 -1.14
CA PRO A 10 12.66 5.63 -0.15
C PRO A 10 14.03 6.15 0.32
N ARG A 11 15.11 5.40 0.07
CA ARG A 11 16.50 5.78 0.39
C ARG A 11 17.31 6.14 -0.86
N SER A 12 16.64 6.51 -1.96
CA SER A 12 17.31 6.90 -3.21
C SER A 12 18.28 8.08 -3.00
N GLY A 13 19.48 7.99 -3.59
CA GLY A 13 20.56 8.94 -3.41
C GLY A 13 21.50 8.63 -2.25
N GLU A 14 21.19 7.64 -1.41
CA GLU A 14 22.09 7.23 -0.33
C GLU A 14 23.29 6.47 -0.90
N ARG A 15 24.49 6.83 -0.41
CA ARG A 15 25.75 6.20 -0.79
C ARG A 15 26.32 5.37 0.35
N ILE A 16 26.59 4.12 0.07
CA ILE A 16 27.12 3.14 1.02
C ILE A 16 28.52 2.74 0.58
N ALA A 17 29.50 2.96 1.44
CA ALA A 17 30.88 2.60 1.14
C ALA A 17 31.04 1.07 1.16
N VAL A 18 31.55 0.49 0.08
CA VAL A 18 31.94 -0.92 0.01
C VAL A 18 33.32 -1.05 0.64
N ARG A 19 33.36 -1.62 1.85
CA ARG A 19 34.62 -1.90 2.57
C ARG A 19 35.21 -3.23 2.10
N ALA A 20 36.52 -3.44 2.32
CA ALA A 20 37.14 -4.73 2.08
C ALA A 20 36.41 -5.84 2.89
N GLY A 21 36.10 -6.93 2.22
CA GLY A 21 35.28 -8.02 2.74
C GLY A 21 33.95 -8.17 2.02
N ARG A 22 32.99 -8.84 2.67
CA ARG A 22 31.69 -9.19 2.11
C ARG A 22 30.61 -8.27 2.67
N LEU A 23 29.82 -7.64 1.80
CA LEU A 23 28.64 -6.83 2.12
C LEU A 23 27.39 -7.58 1.67
N VAL A 24 26.48 -7.89 2.58
CA VAL A 24 25.25 -8.64 2.30
C VAL A 24 24.07 -7.67 2.16
N ILE A 25 23.30 -7.86 1.09
CA ILE A 25 22.08 -7.09 0.78
C ILE A 25 20.87 -8.01 0.98
N GLY A 26 19.86 -7.55 1.68
CA GLY A 26 18.64 -8.31 1.90
C GLY A 26 17.66 -7.62 2.85
N ARG A 27 16.50 -8.26 3.12
CA ARG A 27 15.50 -7.67 4.02
C ARG A 27 15.74 -7.95 5.51
N HIS A 28 16.64 -8.88 5.84
CA HIS A 28 16.89 -9.20 7.25
C HIS A 28 17.66 -8.06 7.93
N PRO A 29 17.29 -7.65 9.16
CA PRO A 29 17.96 -6.56 9.88
C PRO A 29 19.46 -6.74 10.10
N ALA A 30 19.97 -7.98 10.05
CA ALA A 30 21.39 -8.29 10.14
C ALA A 30 22.18 -8.13 8.82
N CYS A 31 21.53 -7.73 7.72
CA CYS A 31 22.21 -7.43 6.47
C CYS A 31 22.91 -6.07 6.55
N ASP A 32 24.03 -5.90 5.84
CA ASP A 32 24.77 -4.64 5.79
C ASP A 32 24.00 -3.55 5.03
N LEU A 33 23.23 -3.96 4.01
CA LEU A 33 22.26 -3.11 3.32
C LEU A 33 20.87 -3.76 3.45
N VAL A 34 20.05 -3.17 4.32
CA VAL A 34 18.66 -3.61 4.53
C VAL A 34 17.75 -2.95 3.51
N ILE A 35 17.01 -3.77 2.74
CA ILE A 35 15.94 -3.35 1.82
C ILE A 35 14.64 -3.95 2.38
N ASP A 36 13.85 -3.12 3.04
CA ASP A 36 12.64 -3.55 3.74
C ASP A 36 11.45 -3.64 2.78
N THR A 37 11.48 -4.67 1.93
CA THR A 37 10.36 -5.04 1.05
C THR A 37 10.18 -6.56 1.06
N SER A 38 8.94 -7.02 1.04
CA SER A 38 8.60 -8.45 1.06
C SER A 38 9.08 -9.21 -0.17
N ALA A 39 9.34 -8.50 -1.28
CA ALA A 39 9.87 -9.07 -2.52
C ALA A 39 11.37 -9.42 -2.42
N VAL A 40 12.11 -8.85 -1.45
CA VAL A 40 13.54 -9.08 -1.26
C VAL A 40 13.76 -10.21 -0.26
N SER A 41 14.60 -11.21 -0.60
CA SER A 41 14.94 -12.33 0.27
C SER A 41 15.67 -11.87 1.54
N ARG A 42 15.63 -12.66 2.62
CA ARG A 42 16.33 -12.35 3.89
C ARG A 42 17.80 -11.98 3.67
N GLN A 43 18.51 -12.79 2.88
CA GLN A 43 19.79 -12.49 2.26
C GLN A 43 19.61 -12.68 0.77
N HIS A 44 19.72 -11.62 -0.01
CA HIS A 44 19.35 -11.63 -1.42
C HIS A 44 20.57 -11.69 -2.33
N ALA A 45 21.49 -10.79 -2.13
CA ALA A 45 22.74 -10.72 -2.88
C ALA A 45 23.92 -10.35 -1.97
N ALA A 46 25.12 -10.62 -2.40
CA ALA A 46 26.33 -10.17 -1.70
C ALA A 46 27.30 -9.51 -2.65
N ILE A 47 28.01 -8.50 -2.16
CA ILE A 47 29.12 -7.86 -2.86
C ILE A 47 30.39 -8.10 -2.06
N THR A 48 31.38 -8.72 -2.69
CA THR A 48 32.69 -8.99 -2.09
C THR A 48 33.73 -8.07 -2.71
N LEU A 49 34.46 -7.33 -1.87
CA LEU A 49 35.55 -6.47 -2.30
C LEU A 49 36.89 -7.06 -1.80
N GLU A 50 37.66 -7.62 -2.71
CA GLU A 50 39.01 -8.20 -2.46
C GLU A 50 40.00 -7.62 -3.43
N ASP A 51 41.16 -7.20 -2.94
CA ASP A 51 42.25 -6.62 -3.74
C ASP A 51 41.81 -5.49 -4.71
N GLY A 52 40.87 -4.66 -4.26
CA GLY A 52 40.32 -3.56 -5.08
C GLY A 52 39.37 -4.01 -6.19
N ARG A 53 38.97 -5.27 -6.23
CA ARG A 53 38.04 -5.85 -7.20
C ARG A 53 36.72 -6.19 -6.49
N ALA A 54 35.64 -5.60 -6.98
CA ALA A 54 34.31 -5.89 -6.47
C ALA A 54 33.63 -6.98 -7.32
N THR A 55 32.99 -7.94 -6.67
CA THR A 55 32.23 -9.01 -7.30
C THR A 55 30.84 -9.08 -6.66
N VAL A 56 29.79 -9.18 -7.47
CA VAL A 56 28.41 -9.38 -7.01
C VAL A 56 27.97 -10.83 -7.24
N GLU A 57 27.26 -11.41 -6.29
CA GLU A 57 26.65 -12.73 -6.40
C GLU A 57 25.20 -12.73 -5.88
N ASP A 58 24.34 -13.50 -6.51
CA ASP A 58 22.99 -13.79 -6.00
C ASP A 58 23.06 -14.93 -4.97
N LEU A 59 22.46 -14.75 -3.80
CA LEU A 59 22.47 -15.72 -2.69
C LEU A 59 21.31 -16.73 -2.79
N ARG A 60 20.97 -17.16 -4.00
CA ARG A 60 19.79 -17.99 -4.32
C ARG A 60 18.50 -17.30 -3.89
N SER A 61 18.42 -16.05 -4.24
CA SER A 61 17.26 -15.25 -3.91
C SER A 61 16.02 -15.74 -4.67
N ARG A 62 14.84 -15.46 -4.12
CA ARG A 62 13.57 -15.92 -4.70
C ARG A 62 13.27 -15.28 -6.05
N ASN A 63 13.53 -14.00 -6.19
CA ASN A 63 13.21 -13.22 -7.39
C ASN A 63 14.42 -12.96 -8.28
N GLY A 64 15.62 -13.42 -7.89
CA GLY A 64 16.86 -13.23 -8.62
C GLY A 64 17.38 -11.80 -8.54
N THR A 65 18.66 -11.65 -8.85
CA THR A 65 19.37 -10.37 -9.00
C THR A 65 19.66 -10.12 -10.48
N LEU A 66 19.44 -8.90 -10.97
CA LEU A 66 19.81 -8.51 -12.33
C LEU A 66 21.05 -7.62 -12.28
N LEU A 67 21.97 -7.80 -13.20
CA LEU A 67 23.09 -6.91 -13.45
C LEU A 67 22.95 -6.31 -14.84
N ASN A 68 22.82 -4.98 -14.91
CA ASN A 68 22.58 -4.25 -16.17
C ASN A 68 21.39 -4.81 -16.97
N GLY A 69 20.29 -5.16 -16.26
CA GLY A 69 19.09 -5.73 -16.84
C GLY A 69 19.16 -7.22 -17.23
N ARG A 70 20.28 -7.92 -16.96
CA ARG A 70 20.44 -9.35 -17.24
C ARG A 70 20.49 -10.18 -15.96
N PRO A 71 19.82 -11.35 -15.91
CA PRO A 71 19.85 -12.20 -14.73
C PRO A 71 21.28 -12.64 -14.35
N LEU A 72 21.61 -12.53 -13.07
CA LEU A 72 22.91 -12.91 -12.53
C LEU A 72 22.94 -14.41 -12.18
N ALA A 73 23.42 -15.22 -13.11
CA ALA A 73 23.46 -16.69 -12.93
C ALA A 73 24.69 -17.20 -12.15
N ALA A 74 25.75 -16.39 -12.05
CA ALA A 74 27.00 -16.71 -11.35
C ALA A 74 27.65 -15.42 -10.84
N PRO A 75 28.60 -15.51 -9.86
CA PRO A 75 29.32 -14.33 -9.40
C PRO A 75 29.95 -13.56 -10.56
N HIS A 76 29.70 -12.24 -10.60
CA HIS A 76 30.16 -11.37 -11.68
C HIS A 76 30.95 -10.18 -11.14
N ARG A 77 32.04 -9.84 -11.82
CA ARG A 77 32.89 -8.70 -11.45
C ARG A 77 32.18 -7.39 -11.81
N LEU A 78 32.09 -6.48 -10.84
CA LEU A 78 31.52 -5.15 -11.03
C LEU A 78 32.51 -4.19 -11.67
N SER A 79 32.02 -3.40 -12.62
CA SER A 79 32.70 -2.28 -13.27
C SER A 79 32.03 -0.97 -12.84
N ASP A 80 32.78 0.14 -13.00
CA ASP A 80 32.24 1.48 -12.71
C ASP A 80 31.00 1.78 -13.58
N GLY A 81 29.92 2.23 -12.95
CA GLY A 81 28.65 2.49 -13.62
C GLY A 81 27.70 1.29 -13.72
N ASP A 82 28.11 0.08 -13.28
CA ASP A 82 27.22 -1.08 -13.29
C ASP A 82 25.99 -0.87 -12.40
N GLN A 83 24.85 -1.40 -12.87
CA GLN A 83 23.57 -1.30 -12.20
C GLN A 83 23.11 -2.68 -11.72
N ILE A 84 22.98 -2.83 -10.41
CA ILE A 84 22.45 -4.02 -9.75
C ILE A 84 20.98 -3.76 -9.46
N GLN A 85 20.10 -4.61 -9.96
CA GLN A 85 18.67 -4.51 -9.68
C GLN A 85 18.21 -5.71 -8.84
N ILE A 86 17.58 -5.40 -7.71
CA ILE A 86 16.98 -6.36 -6.76
C ILE A 86 15.50 -6.02 -6.65
N CYS A 87 14.65 -6.78 -7.31
CA CYS A 87 13.21 -6.49 -7.45
C CYS A 87 12.99 -5.09 -8.04
N ASP A 88 12.37 -4.19 -7.29
CA ASP A 88 12.09 -2.78 -7.63
C ASP A 88 13.24 -1.81 -7.25
N GLN A 89 14.28 -2.32 -6.57
CA GLN A 89 15.41 -1.50 -6.13
C GLN A 89 16.56 -1.52 -7.14
N LEU A 90 16.97 -0.34 -7.57
CA LEU A 90 18.13 -0.13 -8.45
C LEU A 90 19.30 0.43 -7.67
N ILE A 91 20.46 -0.21 -7.76
CA ILE A 91 21.68 0.12 -7.03
C ILE A 91 22.80 0.31 -8.03
N GLY A 92 23.36 1.51 -8.10
CA GLY A 92 24.55 1.80 -8.93
C GLY A 92 25.84 1.48 -8.19
N PHE A 93 26.81 0.89 -8.87
CA PHE A 93 28.15 0.67 -8.35
C PHE A 93 29.12 1.71 -8.93
N THR A 94 29.95 2.33 -8.07
CA THR A 94 30.98 3.30 -8.48
C THR A 94 32.30 2.92 -7.86
N SER A 95 33.31 2.72 -8.71
CA SER A 95 34.71 2.53 -8.30
C SER A 95 35.44 3.86 -8.41
N GLY A 96 35.91 4.40 -7.31
CA GLY A 96 36.58 5.73 -7.28
C GLY A 96 37.91 5.80 -8.05
N SER A 97 37.85 5.89 -9.37
CA SER A 97 38.91 6.38 -10.25
C SER A 97 38.26 7.12 -11.44
N ALA A 98 38.84 8.23 -11.86
CA ALA A 98 38.39 9.29 -12.75
C ALA A 98 37.58 8.90 -14.02
N PRO A 99 36.83 9.86 -14.60
CA PRO A 99 35.76 9.57 -15.58
C PRO A 99 36.31 9.20 -16.97
N PRO A 100 35.70 8.25 -17.68
CA PRO A 100 35.99 8.02 -19.10
C PRO A 100 35.04 8.80 -20.01
N ARG A 101 35.58 9.17 -21.15
CA ARG A 101 35.03 9.94 -22.25
C ARG A 101 33.91 9.19 -22.97
N VAL A 102 32.95 9.98 -23.43
CA VAL A 102 31.82 9.59 -24.27
C VAL A 102 32.23 9.25 -25.69
N GLY A 103 31.67 8.19 -26.26
CA GLY A 103 31.63 7.90 -27.70
C GLY A 103 30.25 7.30 -28.07
N PRO A 104 29.72 7.58 -29.27
CA PRO A 104 28.30 7.50 -29.58
C PRO A 104 27.88 6.21 -30.27
N SER A 105 26.57 6.01 -30.28
CA SER A 105 25.70 5.33 -31.28
C SER A 105 25.00 4.03 -30.89
N GLY A 106 23.72 4.02 -31.23
CA GLY A 106 22.94 2.80 -31.44
C GLY A 106 21.43 2.99 -31.28
N VAL A 107 20.78 3.19 -32.41
CA VAL A 107 19.37 3.37 -32.73
C VAL A 107 18.45 2.21 -32.26
N GLY A 108 17.24 2.57 -31.75
CA GLY A 108 15.98 2.00 -32.18
C GLY A 108 15.34 0.88 -31.35
N SER A 109 14.24 1.17 -30.73
CA SER A 109 12.91 0.53 -30.95
C SER A 109 11.89 1.00 -29.93
N SER A 110 10.79 1.48 -30.43
CA SER A 110 9.60 1.90 -29.74
C SER A 110 8.87 0.75 -29.02
N SER A 111 8.48 0.96 -27.77
CA SER A 111 7.36 0.25 -27.16
C SER A 111 6.54 1.21 -26.31
N ILE A 112 5.27 1.25 -26.65
CA ILE A 112 4.18 2.03 -26.09
C ILE A 112 3.82 1.44 -24.72
N PHE A 113 4.28 2.06 -23.64
CA PHE A 113 3.62 2.11 -22.32
C PHE A 113 4.28 3.26 -21.58
N GLY A 114 3.46 4.25 -21.18
CA GLY A 114 3.93 5.48 -20.55
C GLY A 114 4.57 5.23 -19.19
N SER A 115 5.88 5.07 -19.18
CA SER A 115 6.71 5.23 -17.99
C SER A 115 6.87 6.73 -17.75
N GLN A 116 6.38 7.21 -16.60
CA GLN A 116 6.73 8.52 -16.08
C GLN A 116 8.24 8.56 -15.81
N THR A 117 9.00 8.88 -16.83
CA THR A 117 10.42 9.18 -16.70
C THR A 117 10.52 10.44 -15.83
N SER A 118 11.25 10.37 -14.71
CA SER A 118 11.57 11.55 -13.92
C SER A 118 12.39 12.49 -14.81
N LEU A 119 11.81 13.61 -15.20
CA LEU A 119 12.41 14.64 -16.05
C LEU A 119 13.63 15.34 -15.38
N PHE A 120 14.04 14.87 -14.20
CA PHE A 120 15.23 15.38 -13.50
C PHE A 120 16.58 14.94 -14.13
N ASP A 121 16.59 13.89 -14.95
CA ASP A 121 17.82 13.44 -15.63
C ASP A 121 18.26 14.40 -16.78
N GLU A 122 17.40 15.36 -17.17
CA GLU A 122 17.71 16.37 -18.20
C GLU A 122 18.04 17.76 -17.61
N VAL A 123 17.90 17.98 -16.29
CA VAL A 123 18.20 19.27 -15.67
C VAL A 123 19.67 19.28 -15.24
N VAL A 124 20.51 19.93 -16.02
CA VAL A 124 21.92 20.18 -15.62
C VAL A 124 21.94 21.18 -14.48
N GLU A 125 22.43 20.78 -13.31
CA GLU A 125 22.69 21.67 -12.17
C GLU A 125 23.58 22.83 -12.60
N GLY A 126 23.00 24.03 -12.65
CA GLY A 126 23.76 25.26 -12.64
C GLY A 126 24.27 25.48 -11.21
N GLY A 127 25.59 25.56 -11.03
CA GLY A 127 26.22 25.70 -9.72
C GLY A 127 25.63 26.81 -8.85
N SER A 128 25.77 26.68 -7.53
CA SER A 128 25.33 27.63 -6.51
C SER A 128 25.94 29.03 -6.72
N HIS A 129 25.13 29.95 -7.19
CA HIS A 129 25.54 31.36 -7.30
C HIS A 129 24.39 32.28 -6.94
N ASP A 130 24.71 33.29 -6.13
CA ASP A 130 23.78 34.33 -5.68
C ASP A 130 23.31 35.18 -6.87
N SER A 131 22.07 34.97 -7.30
CA SER A 131 21.39 35.85 -8.25
C SER A 131 21.02 37.17 -7.56
N VAL A 132 21.18 38.31 -8.24
CA VAL A 132 20.78 39.61 -7.70
C VAL A 132 19.26 39.66 -7.62
N ILE A 133 18.75 39.62 -6.39
CA ILE A 133 17.33 39.75 -6.13
C ILE A 133 16.98 41.23 -6.21
N VAL A 134 16.11 41.62 -7.16
CA VAL A 134 15.66 43.01 -7.37
C VAL A 134 14.47 43.28 -6.49
N SER A 135 13.57 42.33 -6.30
CA SER A 135 12.40 42.46 -5.46
C SER A 135 11.97 41.15 -4.84
N GLN A 136 11.41 41.22 -3.63
CA GLN A 136 10.78 40.10 -2.93
C GLN A 136 9.40 40.52 -2.45
N LEU A 137 8.38 39.70 -2.71
CA LEU A 137 7.00 39.98 -2.30
C LEU A 137 6.45 38.84 -1.46
N SER A 138 5.68 39.16 -0.40
CA SER A 138 4.91 38.16 0.35
C SER A 138 3.69 37.75 -0.47
N VAL A 139 3.52 36.46 -0.72
CA VAL A 139 2.36 35.92 -1.46
C VAL A 139 1.10 35.90 -0.58
N ALA A 140 1.27 35.89 0.75
CA ALA A 140 0.16 35.81 1.70
C ALA A 140 -0.51 37.15 2.03
N GLU A 141 0.17 38.29 1.82
CA GLU A 141 -0.36 39.62 2.05
C GLU A 141 0.07 40.53 0.92
N PRO A 142 -0.80 40.79 -0.10
CA PRO A 142 -0.48 41.75 -1.17
C PRO A 142 -0.49 43.17 -0.59
N GLU A 143 0.62 43.92 -0.74
CA GLU A 143 0.68 45.35 -0.43
C GLU A 143 -0.12 46.13 -1.46
N ASP A 144 -0.99 47.04 -1.00
CA ASP A 144 -2.00 47.79 -1.80
C ASP A 144 -1.45 48.91 -2.70
N ASP A 145 -0.14 49.03 -2.91
CA ASP A 145 0.46 50.15 -3.66
C ASP A 145 0.98 49.72 -5.05
N VAL A 146 0.08 49.58 -6.03
CA VAL A 146 0.45 49.43 -7.45
C VAL A 146 -0.11 50.57 -8.29
N ALA A 147 0.77 51.44 -8.77
CA ALA A 147 0.43 52.48 -9.73
C ALA A 147 -0.07 51.86 -11.06
N ALA A 148 -1.21 52.34 -11.55
CA ALA A 148 -1.87 51.82 -12.75
C ALA A 148 -1.13 52.27 -14.03
N ASP A 149 -0.50 51.32 -14.71
CA ASP A 149 0.10 51.51 -16.03
C ASP A 149 -0.92 51.17 -17.14
N GLY A 150 -0.87 51.84 -18.31
CA GLY A 150 -1.83 51.70 -19.41
C GLY A 150 -2.04 50.32 -20.03
N HIS A 151 -1.32 49.32 -19.58
CA HIS A 151 -1.46 47.90 -19.95
C HIS A 151 -2.29 47.06 -18.92
N ALA A 152 -2.76 47.70 -17.85
CA ALA A 152 -3.43 47.00 -16.74
C ALA A 152 -4.74 46.31 -17.19
N GLU A 153 -5.50 46.90 -18.10
CA GLU A 153 -6.77 46.34 -18.57
C GLU A 153 -6.59 45.06 -19.39
N ALA A 154 -5.58 45.00 -20.25
CA ALA A 154 -5.26 43.80 -21.03
C ALA A 154 -4.75 42.67 -20.12
N LYS A 155 -3.88 42.97 -19.16
CA LYS A 155 -3.41 42.03 -18.15
C LYS A 155 -4.58 41.49 -17.30
N LEU A 156 -5.48 42.36 -16.85
CA LEU A 156 -6.65 41.97 -16.06
C LEU A 156 -7.57 41.01 -16.83
N ARG A 157 -7.86 41.30 -18.11
CA ARG A 157 -8.66 40.40 -18.96
C ARG A 157 -8.01 39.04 -19.14
N ALA A 158 -6.70 39.01 -19.36
CA ALA A 158 -5.95 37.74 -19.48
C ALA A 158 -5.95 36.93 -18.17
N VAL A 159 -5.81 37.60 -17.01
CA VAL A 159 -5.92 36.96 -15.70
C VAL A 159 -7.32 36.39 -15.46
N ILE A 160 -8.37 37.11 -15.78
CA ILE A 160 -9.76 36.64 -15.66
C ILE A 160 -10.00 35.41 -16.57
N GLY A 161 -9.50 35.48 -17.82
CA GLY A 161 -9.57 34.35 -18.77
C GLY A 161 -8.85 33.12 -18.25
N LEU A 162 -7.65 33.30 -17.72
CA LEU A 162 -6.83 32.24 -17.14
C LEU A 162 -7.51 31.61 -15.93
N ASN A 163 -8.02 32.39 -14.98
CA ASN A 163 -8.73 31.92 -13.81
C ASN A 163 -9.94 31.05 -14.19
N ARG A 164 -10.70 31.46 -15.22
CA ARG A 164 -11.83 30.68 -15.73
C ARG A 164 -11.37 29.38 -16.37
N ALA A 165 -10.27 29.38 -17.14
CA ALA A 165 -9.73 28.19 -17.79
C ALA A 165 -9.17 27.18 -16.79
N ILE A 166 -8.50 27.65 -15.72
CA ILE A 166 -7.95 26.80 -14.65
C ILE A 166 -9.09 26.20 -13.82
N GLY A 167 -10.10 27.00 -13.42
CA GLY A 167 -11.20 26.56 -12.58
C GLY A 167 -12.18 25.58 -13.26
N SER A 168 -12.10 25.40 -14.57
CA SER A 168 -12.97 24.47 -15.31
C SER A 168 -12.46 23.04 -15.39
N SER A 169 -11.23 22.77 -14.97
CA SER A 169 -10.61 21.44 -15.05
C SER A 169 -10.36 20.83 -13.69
N LEU A 170 -10.61 19.52 -13.56
CA LEU A 170 -10.42 18.73 -12.34
C LEU A 170 -9.15 17.84 -12.40
N SER A 171 -8.38 17.92 -13.48
CA SER A 171 -7.15 17.11 -13.66
C SER A 171 -5.92 18.00 -13.67
N LEU A 172 -4.87 17.61 -12.91
CA LEU A 172 -3.57 18.29 -12.92
C LEU A 172 -2.94 18.34 -14.31
N ASP A 173 -3.10 17.27 -15.10
CA ASP A 173 -2.54 17.17 -16.44
C ASP A 173 -3.18 18.17 -17.44
N GLU A 174 -4.37 18.68 -17.13
CA GLU A 174 -5.02 19.73 -17.90
C GLU A 174 -4.81 21.13 -17.32
N VAL A 175 -4.82 21.26 -15.99
CA VAL A 175 -4.67 22.55 -15.29
C VAL A 175 -3.29 23.16 -15.57
N LEU A 176 -2.22 22.38 -15.46
CA LEU A 176 -0.85 22.91 -15.55
C LEU A 176 -0.46 23.39 -16.96
N PRO A 177 -0.76 22.69 -18.06
CA PRO A 177 -0.55 23.23 -19.40
C PRO A 177 -1.38 24.51 -19.66
N ARG A 178 -2.67 24.54 -19.28
CA ARG A 178 -3.52 25.73 -19.42
C ARG A 178 -3.01 26.91 -18.61
N LEU A 179 -2.49 26.67 -17.42
CA LEU A 179 -1.82 27.70 -16.62
C LEU A 179 -0.64 28.31 -17.38
N LEU A 180 0.25 27.49 -17.95
CA LEU A 180 1.38 27.99 -18.73
C LEU A 180 0.94 28.68 -20.01
N ASP A 181 -0.12 28.19 -20.69
CA ASP A 181 -0.68 28.83 -21.87
C ASP A 181 -1.14 30.23 -21.52
N GLY A 182 -1.93 30.41 -20.46
CA GLY A 182 -2.41 31.69 -20.01
C GLY A 182 -1.30 32.61 -19.48
N LEU A 183 -0.29 32.07 -18.80
CA LEU A 183 0.86 32.90 -18.39
C LEU A 183 1.62 33.49 -19.57
N PHE A 184 1.74 32.78 -20.69
CA PHE A 184 2.36 33.30 -21.90
C PHE A 184 1.51 34.32 -22.65
N GLU A 185 0.19 34.35 -22.40
CA GLU A 185 -0.70 35.41 -22.86
C GLU A 185 -0.59 36.69 -21.98
N VAL A 186 -0.54 36.48 -20.64
CA VAL A 186 -0.38 37.59 -19.67
C VAL A 186 0.99 38.24 -19.78
N PHE A 187 2.02 37.42 -20.01
CA PHE A 187 3.42 37.85 -20.12
C PHE A 187 3.97 37.57 -21.53
N PRO A 188 3.72 38.42 -22.52
CA PRO A 188 4.22 38.23 -23.89
C PRO A 188 5.74 38.15 -24.01
N ARG A 189 6.46 38.68 -23.00
CA ARG A 189 7.93 38.67 -22.90
C ARG A 189 8.46 37.33 -22.37
N ALA A 190 7.61 36.45 -21.83
CA ALA A 190 7.99 35.15 -21.34
C ALA A 190 8.45 34.23 -22.49
N GLU A 191 9.62 33.69 -22.39
CA GLU A 191 10.18 32.75 -23.36
C GLU A 191 10.16 31.31 -22.84
N ARG A 192 10.37 31.12 -21.53
CA ARG A 192 10.28 29.81 -20.90
C ARG A 192 9.45 29.87 -19.62
N GLY A 193 8.64 28.84 -19.40
CA GLY A 193 7.82 28.70 -18.21
C GLY A 193 7.87 27.26 -17.71
N PHE A 194 8.02 27.11 -16.40
CA PHE A 194 8.10 25.82 -15.71
C PHE A 194 7.19 25.81 -14.51
N VAL A 195 6.52 24.68 -14.30
CA VAL A 195 5.75 24.42 -13.09
C VAL A 195 6.33 23.17 -12.41
N LEU A 196 6.81 23.36 -11.19
CA LEU A 196 7.29 22.30 -10.34
C LEU A 196 6.28 22.09 -9.22
N LEU A 197 5.89 20.84 -8.94
CA LEU A 197 5.04 20.49 -7.81
C LEU A 197 5.80 19.65 -6.80
N SER A 198 5.51 19.87 -5.53
CA SER A 198 6.05 19.07 -4.43
C SER A 198 5.42 17.68 -4.42
N ASP A 199 6.22 16.64 -4.46
CA ASP A 199 5.77 15.28 -4.25
C ASP A 199 5.35 15.08 -2.78
N PRO A 200 4.14 14.58 -2.51
CA PRO A 200 3.62 14.43 -1.16
C PRO A 200 4.47 13.51 -0.26
N THR A 201 5.11 12.51 -0.87
CA THR A 201 5.86 11.45 -0.17
C THR A 201 7.31 11.84 0.06
N SER A 202 8.01 12.23 -1.01
CA SER A 202 9.45 12.53 -0.97
C SER A 202 9.76 13.99 -0.61
N ARG A 203 8.75 14.89 -0.66
CA ARG A 203 8.88 16.34 -0.53
C ARG A 203 9.83 16.99 -1.54
N ARG A 204 10.17 16.28 -2.61
CA ARG A 204 10.98 16.81 -3.70
C ARG A 204 10.11 17.54 -4.71
N LEU A 205 10.66 18.59 -5.30
CA LEU A 205 10.00 19.28 -6.40
C LEU A 205 10.21 18.49 -7.69
N LEU A 206 9.10 18.16 -8.37
CA LEU A 206 9.10 17.47 -9.65
C LEU A 206 8.59 18.43 -10.73
N LEU A 207 9.30 18.48 -11.86
CA LEU A 207 8.84 19.24 -13.02
C LEU A 207 7.57 18.56 -13.59
N ARG A 208 6.45 19.27 -13.58
CA ARG A 208 5.15 18.75 -14.03
C ARG A 208 4.68 19.34 -15.33
N ALA A 209 5.05 20.58 -15.61
CA ALA A 209 4.72 21.21 -16.88
C ALA A 209 5.82 22.16 -17.32
N ARG A 210 6.01 22.27 -18.64
CA ARG A 210 6.93 23.21 -19.26
C ARG A 210 6.32 23.81 -20.53
N LYS A 211 6.66 25.06 -20.80
CA LYS A 211 6.36 25.74 -22.06
C LYS A 211 7.56 26.59 -22.49
N ILE A 212 7.91 26.54 -23.77
CA ILE A 212 9.01 27.29 -24.36
C ILE A 212 8.49 27.94 -25.63
N ARG A 213 8.77 29.25 -25.81
CA ARG A 213 8.43 30.00 -27.01
C ARG A 213 9.56 29.89 -28.03
N GLY A 214 9.26 29.42 -29.23
CA GLY A 214 10.25 29.23 -30.30
C GLY A 214 10.86 27.81 -30.28
N SER A 215 11.43 27.41 -31.40
CA SER A 215 12.11 26.12 -31.55
C SER A 215 13.57 26.22 -31.05
N VAL A 216 13.77 26.00 -29.76
CA VAL A 216 15.12 25.68 -29.27
C VAL A 216 15.22 24.14 -29.25
N GLU A 217 15.53 23.58 -30.42
CA GLU A 217 15.81 22.14 -30.52
C GLU A 217 17.14 21.82 -29.79
N GLY A 218 17.08 20.92 -28.79
CA GLY A 218 18.21 20.08 -28.40
C GLY A 218 19.18 20.61 -27.36
N GLY A 219 18.90 21.67 -26.62
CA GLY A 219 19.75 22.08 -25.49
C GLY A 219 19.28 21.52 -24.15
N PRO A 220 20.20 21.20 -23.20
CA PRO A 220 19.81 20.76 -21.86
C PRO A 220 18.93 21.84 -21.19
N LEU A 221 17.87 21.40 -20.53
CA LEU A 221 16.97 22.24 -19.77
C LEU A 221 17.74 22.85 -18.59
N ARG A 222 17.93 24.17 -18.59
CA ARG A 222 18.65 24.86 -17.52
C ARG A 222 17.69 25.67 -16.68
N LEU A 223 17.47 25.24 -15.45
CA LEU A 223 16.66 25.90 -14.42
C LEU A 223 17.58 26.31 -13.27
N SER A 224 17.36 27.53 -12.72
CA SER A 224 18.11 27.94 -11.52
C SER A 224 17.53 27.27 -10.27
N LEU A 225 18.06 26.13 -9.89
CA LEU A 225 17.60 25.40 -8.69
C LEU A 225 17.84 26.20 -7.42
N SER A 226 18.93 26.98 -7.34
CA SER A 226 19.21 27.86 -6.18
C SER A 226 18.13 28.92 -5.96
N LEU A 227 17.56 29.46 -7.06
CA LEU A 227 16.45 30.41 -6.98
C LEU A 227 15.16 29.70 -6.53
N VAL A 228 14.89 28.52 -7.07
CA VAL A 228 13.75 27.70 -6.67
C VAL A 228 13.84 27.33 -5.17
N ASP A 229 14.98 26.86 -4.69
CA ASP A 229 15.20 26.53 -3.29
C ASP A 229 14.99 27.73 -2.37
N ARG A 230 15.48 28.91 -2.80
CA ARG A 230 15.30 30.16 -2.04
C ARG A 230 13.82 30.55 -1.93
N VAL A 231 13.04 30.43 -3.03
CA VAL A 231 11.59 30.68 -3.05
C VAL A 231 10.86 29.71 -2.12
N VAL A 232 11.23 28.43 -2.14
CA VAL A 232 10.64 27.41 -1.25
C VAL A 232 10.93 27.69 0.22
N GLN A 233 12.18 28.04 0.54
CA GLN A 233 12.59 28.34 1.91
C GLN A 233 12.00 29.63 2.46
N SER A 234 12.01 30.70 1.65
CA SER A 234 11.51 32.02 2.05
C SER A 234 9.98 32.13 1.96
N ARG A 235 9.32 31.27 1.16
CA ARG A 235 7.89 31.34 0.82
C ARG A 235 7.50 32.69 0.18
N ARG A 236 8.44 33.35 -0.48
CA ARG A 236 8.28 34.65 -1.10
C ARG A 236 8.48 34.56 -2.61
N ALA A 237 7.72 35.35 -3.33
CA ALA A 237 7.94 35.57 -4.76
C ALA A 237 9.23 36.36 -4.96
N ILE A 238 10.04 35.99 -5.94
CA ILE A 238 11.32 36.59 -6.22
C ILE A 238 11.36 37.02 -7.70
N LEU A 239 11.73 38.30 -7.92
CA LEU A 239 12.14 38.82 -9.22
C LEU A 239 13.67 38.96 -9.21
N SER A 240 14.32 38.34 -10.17
CA SER A 240 15.75 38.53 -10.44
C SER A 240 15.95 39.14 -11.81
N ALA A 241 16.69 40.25 -11.90
CA ALA A 241 17.07 40.89 -13.14
C ALA A 241 18.57 40.81 -13.30
N ASP A 242 18.99 40.64 -14.55
CA ASP A 242 20.35 40.68 -15.14
C ASP A 242 21.54 40.57 -14.16
N ALA A 243 21.85 39.34 -13.71
CA ALA A 243 23.04 39.07 -12.92
C ALA A 243 24.36 39.24 -13.72
N ALA A 244 24.28 39.44 -15.03
CA ALA A 244 25.44 39.57 -15.91
C ALA A 244 26.01 41.02 -15.99
N SER A 245 25.27 42.04 -15.54
CA SER A 245 25.63 43.44 -15.65
C SER A 245 26.16 44.07 -14.37
N ASP A 246 26.09 43.42 -13.22
CA ASP A 246 26.61 43.97 -11.96
C ASP A 246 28.11 43.67 -11.78
N SER A 247 28.92 44.74 -11.96
CA SER A 247 30.39 44.68 -11.85
C SER A 247 30.91 44.27 -10.45
N ARG A 248 30.04 44.13 -9.46
CA ARG A 248 30.37 43.68 -8.10
C ARG A 248 30.43 42.17 -7.94
N PHE A 249 30.00 41.43 -8.96
CA PHE A 249 30.00 39.96 -8.95
C PHE A 249 30.85 39.46 -10.11
N ASN A 250 31.88 38.69 -9.83
CA ASN A 250 32.59 37.93 -10.86
C ASN A 250 31.56 36.97 -11.49
N ALA A 251 31.18 37.28 -12.74
CA ALA A 251 30.19 36.52 -13.49
C ALA A 251 30.53 35.04 -13.49
N SER A 252 29.76 34.24 -12.77
CA SER A 252 29.98 32.80 -12.78
C SER A 252 29.54 32.25 -14.14
N GLN A 253 30.29 31.29 -14.63
CA GLN A 253 30.13 30.65 -15.93
C GLN A 253 28.69 30.14 -16.17
N SER A 254 27.96 29.75 -15.11
CA SER A 254 26.61 29.21 -15.19
C SER A 254 25.53 30.22 -15.59
N ILE A 255 25.61 31.49 -15.19
CA ILE A 255 24.65 32.56 -15.57
C ILE A 255 24.92 32.98 -17.02
N VAL A 256 26.17 33.09 -17.41
CA VAL A 256 26.57 33.39 -18.80
C VAL A 256 26.14 32.28 -19.75
N ASP A 257 26.25 31.03 -19.33
CA ASP A 257 25.86 29.86 -20.12
C ASP A 257 24.35 29.69 -20.24
N CYS A 258 23.53 30.15 -19.25
CA CYS A 258 22.10 30.04 -19.29
C CYS A 258 21.41 31.15 -20.09
N ARG A 259 22.10 32.26 -20.40
CA ARG A 259 21.55 33.45 -21.10
C ARG A 259 20.25 34.01 -20.49
N ILE A 260 19.95 33.71 -19.22
CA ILE A 260 18.78 34.21 -18.52
C ILE A 260 19.01 35.67 -18.18
N ARG A 261 18.07 36.56 -18.57
CA ARG A 261 18.19 38.00 -18.36
C ARG A 261 17.23 38.52 -17.30
N SER A 262 16.04 37.97 -17.22
CA SER A 262 15.07 38.29 -16.19
C SER A 262 14.24 37.07 -15.83
N VAL A 263 14.00 36.88 -14.54
CA VAL A 263 13.32 35.70 -14.00
C VAL A 263 12.34 36.11 -12.93
N MET A 264 11.12 35.58 -13.00
CA MET A 264 10.16 35.56 -11.91
C MET A 264 9.98 34.13 -11.40
N CYS A 265 10.10 33.94 -10.09
CA CYS A 265 9.91 32.66 -9.43
C CYS A 265 8.95 32.83 -8.25
N VAL A 266 7.82 32.12 -8.26
CA VAL A 266 6.72 32.34 -7.32
C VAL A 266 6.26 31.00 -6.74
N PRO A 267 6.10 30.87 -5.40
CA PRO A 267 5.61 29.66 -4.79
C PRO A 267 4.09 29.51 -4.92
N PHE A 268 3.61 28.29 -5.10
CA PHE A 268 2.23 27.93 -4.81
C PHE A 268 2.12 27.66 -3.29
N LEU A 269 1.29 28.42 -2.61
CA LEU A 269 1.02 28.25 -1.19
C LEU A 269 -0.37 27.64 -0.99
N GLY A 270 -0.44 26.51 -0.29
CA GLY A 270 -1.70 25.94 0.16
C GLY A 270 -2.29 26.75 1.32
N ASP A 271 -3.54 26.48 1.67
CA ASP A 271 -4.26 27.15 2.76
C ASP A 271 -3.55 27.01 4.12
N ASP A 272 -2.75 25.95 4.30
CA ASP A 272 -1.91 25.71 5.49
C ASP A 272 -0.55 26.44 5.44
N GLY A 273 -0.29 27.24 4.42
CA GLY A 273 0.98 27.93 4.17
C GLY A 273 2.12 27.02 3.71
N ARG A 274 1.82 25.75 3.37
CA ARG A 274 2.79 24.83 2.80
C ARG A 274 3.04 25.14 1.33
N VAL A 275 4.28 25.02 0.88
CA VAL A 275 4.63 25.14 -0.54
C VAL A 275 4.21 23.86 -1.28
N LEU A 276 3.21 24.00 -2.16
CA LEU A 276 2.71 22.94 -3.03
C LEU A 276 3.58 22.79 -4.28
N GLY A 277 4.23 23.86 -4.69
CA GLY A 277 5.05 23.92 -5.88
C GLY A 277 5.58 25.32 -6.16
N VAL A 278 6.16 25.50 -7.35
CA VAL A 278 6.77 26.74 -7.79
C VAL A 278 6.46 26.97 -9.27
N ILE A 279 6.10 28.20 -9.62
CA ILE A 279 6.11 28.69 -11.01
C ILE A 279 7.41 29.42 -11.23
N HIS A 280 8.07 29.09 -12.32
CA HIS A 280 9.27 29.77 -12.81
C HIS A 280 9.02 30.26 -14.22
N VAL A 281 9.17 31.56 -14.48
CA VAL A 281 9.03 32.19 -15.79
C VAL A 281 10.25 33.02 -16.07
N ASP A 282 10.89 32.83 -17.21
CA ASP A 282 12.05 33.62 -17.58
C ASP A 282 11.97 34.22 -18.98
N SER A 283 12.75 35.30 -19.20
CA SER A 283 12.93 35.99 -20.45
C SER A 283 14.43 36.09 -20.77
N LEU A 284 14.77 35.93 -22.04
CA LEU A 284 16.12 36.05 -22.57
C LEU A 284 16.35 37.45 -23.16
N ASP A 285 15.33 38.31 -23.23
CA ASP A 285 15.43 39.69 -23.79
C ASP A 285 16.12 40.64 -22.79
N VAL A 286 17.20 41.26 -23.22
CA VAL A 286 18.00 42.22 -22.42
C VAL A 286 17.27 43.54 -22.19
N ARG A 287 16.39 43.96 -23.13
CA ARG A 287 15.82 45.32 -23.16
C ARG A 287 14.44 45.41 -22.50
N ASN A 288 13.80 44.28 -22.31
CA ASN A 288 12.40 44.18 -21.84
C ASN A 288 12.26 43.09 -20.75
N GLY A 289 12.99 43.20 -19.63
CA GLY A 289 12.85 42.32 -18.48
C GLY A 289 11.49 42.46 -17.78
N PHE A 290 11.20 41.57 -16.85
CA PHE A 290 10.05 41.67 -15.95
C PHE A 290 10.27 42.77 -14.91
N ASP A 291 9.16 43.37 -14.44
CA ASP A 291 9.17 44.39 -13.41
C ASP A 291 8.38 43.92 -12.15
N GLN A 292 8.35 44.75 -11.11
CA GLN A 292 7.66 44.46 -9.87
C GLN A 292 6.14 44.27 -10.08
N SER A 293 5.54 44.97 -10.99
CA SER A 293 4.11 44.82 -11.29
C SER A 293 3.80 43.46 -11.93
N ASP A 294 4.71 42.96 -12.76
CA ASP A 294 4.61 41.60 -13.32
C ASP A 294 4.69 40.53 -12.21
N LEU A 295 5.58 40.74 -11.23
CA LEU A 295 5.70 39.81 -10.09
C LEU A 295 4.43 39.76 -9.24
N VAL A 296 3.80 40.92 -8.98
CA VAL A 296 2.52 40.98 -8.23
C VAL A 296 1.42 40.23 -8.98
N VAL A 297 1.32 40.43 -10.29
CA VAL A 297 0.33 39.73 -11.14
C VAL A 297 0.60 38.20 -11.11
N LEU A 298 1.85 37.78 -11.25
CA LEU A 298 2.21 36.37 -11.21
C LEU A 298 1.92 35.76 -9.84
N ALA A 299 2.17 36.49 -8.74
CA ALA A 299 1.85 36.06 -7.39
C ALA A 299 0.33 35.85 -7.18
N GLY A 300 -0.49 36.77 -7.71
CA GLY A 300 -1.95 36.60 -7.70
C GLY A 300 -2.42 35.37 -8.50
N ILE A 301 -1.85 35.15 -9.68
CA ILE A 301 -2.11 33.94 -10.48
C ILE A 301 -1.67 32.65 -9.74
N ALA A 302 -0.52 32.71 -9.08
CA ALA A 302 -0.01 31.56 -8.31
C ALA A 302 -0.95 31.17 -7.17
N GLY A 303 -1.58 32.13 -6.48
CA GLY A 303 -2.60 31.86 -5.46
C GLY A 303 -3.83 31.13 -6.02
N GLN A 304 -4.34 31.58 -7.16
CA GLN A 304 -5.47 30.89 -7.83
C GLN A 304 -5.07 29.50 -8.37
N ALA A 305 -3.86 29.40 -8.92
CA ALA A 305 -3.32 28.12 -9.39
C ALA A 305 -3.11 27.11 -8.24
N ALA A 306 -2.69 27.60 -7.06
CA ALA A 306 -2.57 26.77 -5.86
C ALA A 306 -3.90 26.10 -5.49
N GLN A 307 -5.00 26.86 -5.45
CA GLN A 307 -6.34 26.33 -5.18
C GLN A 307 -6.77 25.28 -6.23
N ALA A 308 -6.52 25.55 -7.51
CA ALA A 308 -6.85 24.60 -8.57
C ALA A 308 -6.01 23.30 -8.47
N VAL A 309 -4.73 23.40 -8.12
CA VAL A 309 -3.85 22.25 -7.88
C VAL A 309 -4.34 21.43 -6.68
N GLU A 310 -4.73 22.07 -5.58
CA GLU A 310 -5.28 21.37 -4.40
C GLU A 310 -6.60 20.65 -4.73
N GLN A 311 -7.49 21.32 -5.44
CA GLN A 311 -8.77 20.73 -5.86
C GLN A 311 -8.56 19.53 -6.79
N ALA A 312 -7.70 19.66 -7.81
CA ALA A 312 -7.37 18.56 -8.71
C ALA A 312 -6.73 17.38 -7.97
N ALA A 313 -5.76 17.63 -7.09
CA ALA A 313 -5.12 16.58 -6.29
C ALA A 313 -6.10 15.93 -5.30
N ALA A 314 -7.07 16.66 -4.77
CA ALA A 314 -8.13 16.11 -3.92
C ALA A 314 -9.11 15.25 -4.74
N HIS A 315 -9.46 15.69 -5.95
CA HIS A 315 -10.30 14.92 -6.86
C HIS A 315 -9.67 13.59 -7.26
N ASP A 316 -8.41 13.61 -7.69
CA ASP A 316 -7.68 12.39 -8.08
C ASP A 316 -7.58 11.38 -6.92
N ARG A 317 -7.27 11.87 -5.72
CA ARG A 317 -7.25 11.02 -4.51
C ARG A 317 -8.62 10.38 -4.24
N ARG A 318 -9.70 11.14 -4.42
CA ARG A 318 -11.07 10.66 -4.23
C ARG A 318 -11.44 9.58 -5.25
N VAL A 319 -11.10 9.80 -6.53
CA VAL A 319 -11.32 8.82 -7.59
C VAL A 319 -10.56 7.52 -7.32
N GLN A 320 -9.29 7.63 -6.92
CA GLN A 320 -8.48 6.45 -6.55
C GLN A 320 -9.06 5.70 -5.34
N GLN A 321 -9.50 6.42 -4.31
CA GLN A 321 -10.13 5.80 -3.14
C GLN A 321 -11.44 5.08 -3.50
N GLU A 322 -12.26 5.67 -4.36
CA GLU A 322 -13.49 5.04 -4.86
C GLU A 322 -13.18 3.79 -5.69
N GLN A 323 -12.12 3.81 -6.51
CA GLN A 323 -11.68 2.65 -7.28
C GLN A 323 -11.25 1.51 -6.35
N ILE A 324 -10.35 1.79 -5.41
CA ILE A 324 -9.89 0.81 -4.41
C ILE A 324 -11.07 0.22 -3.64
N LYS A 325 -12.03 1.07 -3.23
CA LYS A 325 -13.23 0.61 -2.54
C LYS A 325 -14.05 -0.36 -3.38
N ARG A 326 -14.27 -0.07 -4.67
CA ARG A 326 -14.98 -0.96 -5.61
C ARG A 326 -14.26 -2.30 -5.78
N ASP A 327 -12.93 -2.28 -5.90
CA ASP A 327 -12.13 -3.49 -6.04
C ASP A 327 -12.22 -4.37 -4.78
N LEU A 328 -12.20 -3.75 -3.59
CA LEU A 328 -12.39 -4.45 -2.32
C LEU A 328 -13.82 -5.02 -2.17
N GLU A 329 -14.85 -4.30 -2.60
CA GLU A 329 -16.23 -4.80 -2.62
C GLU A 329 -16.39 -5.99 -3.58
N LEU A 330 -15.68 -5.99 -4.71
CA LEU A 330 -15.63 -7.14 -5.62
C LEU A 330 -14.93 -8.33 -4.97
N ALA A 331 -13.77 -8.13 -4.36
CA ALA A 331 -13.03 -9.17 -3.63
C ALA A 331 -13.89 -9.80 -2.52
N HIS A 332 -14.62 -8.98 -1.77
CA HIS A 332 -15.56 -9.44 -0.75
C HIS A 332 -16.65 -10.37 -1.32
N ARG A 333 -17.25 -9.99 -2.45
CA ARG A 333 -18.26 -10.83 -3.11
C ARG A 333 -17.70 -12.17 -3.58
N VAL A 334 -16.48 -12.16 -4.12
CA VAL A 334 -15.79 -13.40 -4.55
C VAL A 334 -15.52 -14.29 -3.33
N GLN A 335 -15.03 -13.71 -2.24
CA GLN A 335 -14.77 -14.43 -0.99
C GLN A 335 -16.05 -15.04 -0.39
N GLN A 336 -17.15 -14.28 -0.36
CA GLN A 336 -18.43 -14.81 0.09
C GLN A 336 -18.90 -16.02 -0.73
N GLY A 337 -18.53 -16.10 -2.01
CA GLY A 337 -18.82 -17.26 -2.86
C GLY A 337 -18.03 -18.53 -2.48
N LEU A 338 -16.95 -18.41 -1.73
CA LEU A 338 -16.17 -19.54 -1.23
C LEU A 338 -16.74 -20.11 0.09
N LEU A 339 -17.48 -19.30 0.84
CA LEU A 339 -18.09 -19.68 2.11
C LEU A 339 -19.47 -20.35 1.89
N PRO A 340 -19.90 -21.23 2.80
CA PRO A 340 -21.22 -21.80 2.74
C PRO A 340 -22.32 -20.73 2.78
N THR A 341 -23.31 -20.85 1.92
CA THR A 341 -24.45 -19.92 1.87
C THR A 341 -25.56 -20.26 2.88
N LYS A 342 -25.58 -21.50 3.34
CA LYS A 342 -26.52 -22.03 4.34
C LYS A 342 -25.92 -23.22 5.08
N PRO A 343 -26.31 -23.43 6.34
CA PRO A 343 -25.96 -24.64 7.09
C PRO A 343 -26.42 -25.91 6.38
N PRO A 344 -25.72 -27.03 6.54
CA PRO A 344 -26.14 -28.33 5.99
C PRO A 344 -27.33 -28.89 6.78
N GLU A 345 -28.25 -29.52 6.07
CA GLU A 345 -29.37 -30.24 6.68
C GLU A 345 -28.93 -31.67 6.98
N ILE A 346 -28.89 -32.04 8.27
CA ILE A 346 -28.50 -33.37 8.75
C ILE A 346 -29.57 -33.88 9.67
N GLU A 347 -30.14 -35.05 9.37
CA GLU A 347 -31.20 -35.66 10.20
C GLU A 347 -30.69 -35.88 11.65
N GLY A 348 -31.46 -35.38 12.61
CA GLY A 348 -31.14 -35.45 14.04
C GLY A 348 -30.10 -34.41 14.53
N TYR A 349 -29.73 -33.47 13.70
CA TYR A 349 -28.78 -32.41 14.03
C TYR A 349 -29.29 -31.03 13.66
N GLU A 350 -28.83 -30.02 14.39
CA GLU A 350 -28.97 -28.61 14.05
C GLU A 350 -27.58 -28.00 13.90
N VAL A 351 -27.38 -27.22 12.83
CA VAL A 351 -26.12 -26.48 12.58
C VAL A 351 -26.45 -24.99 12.54
N PHE A 352 -25.62 -24.20 13.20
CA PHE A 352 -25.69 -22.75 13.19
C PHE A 352 -24.30 -22.22 12.82
N ASP A 353 -24.24 -21.23 11.95
CA ASP A 353 -23.02 -20.53 11.59
C ASP A 353 -23.19 -19.02 11.64
N PHE A 354 -22.08 -18.34 11.82
CA PHE A 354 -21.95 -16.90 11.75
C PHE A 354 -20.56 -16.55 11.23
N TYR A 355 -20.49 -15.61 10.31
CA TYR A 355 -19.23 -15.06 9.80
C TYR A 355 -19.36 -13.57 9.55
N GLU A 356 -18.43 -12.79 10.05
CA GLU A 356 -18.32 -11.37 9.80
C GLU A 356 -16.86 -10.93 9.80
N PRO A 357 -16.34 -10.47 8.65
CA PRO A 357 -14.96 -10.01 8.57
C PRO A 357 -14.79 -8.64 9.25
N ALA A 358 -13.63 -8.40 9.87
CA ALA A 358 -13.27 -7.13 10.49
C ALA A 358 -13.06 -6.01 9.44
N GLN A 359 -12.59 -6.39 8.26
CA GLN A 359 -12.38 -5.50 7.12
C GLN A 359 -13.29 -5.89 5.94
N HIS A 360 -13.01 -5.38 4.75
CA HIS A 360 -13.78 -5.74 3.55
C HIS A 360 -13.65 -7.23 3.20
N VAL A 361 -12.49 -7.82 3.47
CA VAL A 361 -12.19 -9.25 3.27
C VAL A 361 -11.41 -9.77 4.48
N GLY A 362 -11.59 -11.05 4.81
CA GLY A 362 -11.03 -11.67 6.00
C GLY A 362 -10.10 -12.84 5.72
N GLY A 363 -9.33 -13.25 6.75
CA GLY A 363 -8.50 -14.46 6.77
C GLY A 363 -9.26 -15.70 7.20
N ASP A 364 -10.36 -15.54 7.94
CA ASP A 364 -11.18 -16.62 8.45
C ASP A 364 -11.89 -17.39 7.35
N PHE A 365 -11.97 -18.69 7.55
CA PHE A 365 -12.60 -19.62 6.62
C PHE A 365 -13.37 -20.69 7.38
N PHE A 366 -14.59 -20.97 6.93
CA PHE A 366 -15.32 -22.18 7.36
C PHE A 366 -15.93 -22.91 6.17
N ALA A 367 -16.05 -24.22 6.30
CA ALA A 367 -16.63 -25.04 5.25
C ALA A 367 -17.36 -26.26 5.79
N TYR A 368 -18.31 -26.73 4.98
CA TYR A 368 -18.96 -28.01 5.11
C TYR A 368 -18.59 -28.87 3.91
N VAL A 369 -17.87 -29.97 4.15
CA VAL A 369 -17.41 -30.85 3.07
C VAL A 369 -18.10 -32.20 3.19
N PRO A 370 -19.05 -32.51 2.27
CA PRO A 370 -19.65 -33.84 2.21
C PRO A 370 -18.58 -34.89 1.85
N LEU A 371 -18.53 -35.98 2.62
CA LEU A 371 -17.60 -37.07 2.43
C LEU A 371 -18.34 -38.36 2.08
N SER A 372 -17.58 -39.39 1.68
CA SER A 372 -18.13 -40.73 1.41
C SER A 372 -18.88 -41.30 2.61
N GLU A 373 -19.83 -42.20 2.38
CA GLU A 373 -20.63 -42.90 3.39
C GLU A 373 -21.55 -41.99 4.23
N GLY A 374 -21.91 -40.81 3.70
CA GLY A 374 -22.80 -39.85 4.40
C GLY A 374 -22.13 -39.12 5.57
N ARG A 375 -20.80 -39.16 5.65
CA ARG A 375 -20.01 -38.35 6.59
C ARG A 375 -19.97 -36.90 6.16
N LEU A 376 -19.80 -35.98 7.10
CA LEU A 376 -19.67 -34.56 6.84
C LEU A 376 -18.54 -33.96 7.65
N ALA A 377 -17.64 -33.25 6.99
CA ALA A 377 -16.59 -32.50 7.66
C ALA A 377 -17.04 -31.04 7.89
N PHE A 378 -16.81 -30.58 9.11
CA PHE A 378 -16.88 -29.18 9.54
C PHE A 378 -15.46 -28.66 9.66
N VAL A 379 -15.16 -27.58 8.98
CA VAL A 379 -13.82 -26.99 8.96
C VAL A 379 -13.93 -25.55 9.43
N LEU A 380 -13.01 -25.13 10.29
CA LEU A 380 -12.81 -23.75 10.66
C LEU A 380 -11.33 -23.47 10.60
N ALA A 381 -10.91 -22.38 9.98
CA ALA A 381 -9.51 -21.98 9.89
C ALA A 381 -9.41 -20.45 9.92
N ASP A 382 -8.27 -20.00 10.43
CA ASP A 382 -7.88 -18.60 10.48
C ASP A 382 -6.46 -18.45 9.94
N VAL A 383 -6.29 -17.60 8.93
CA VAL A 383 -5.02 -17.31 8.25
C VAL A 383 -4.39 -16.08 8.89
N SER A 384 -3.15 -16.23 9.36
CA SER A 384 -2.38 -15.15 9.97
C SER A 384 -2.32 -13.88 9.11
N GLY A 385 -2.61 -12.72 9.74
CA GLY A 385 -2.66 -11.41 9.09
C GLY A 385 -4.04 -11.03 8.58
N LYS A 386 -4.19 -9.85 7.98
CA LYS A 386 -5.49 -9.24 7.64
C LYS A 386 -5.54 -8.73 6.21
N GLY A 387 -6.75 -8.49 5.73
CA GLY A 387 -7.02 -7.88 4.43
C GLY A 387 -6.80 -8.81 3.24
N VAL A 388 -6.54 -8.22 2.06
CA VAL A 388 -6.55 -8.93 0.77
C VAL A 388 -5.55 -10.10 0.72
N SER A 389 -4.37 -9.94 1.31
CA SER A 389 -3.35 -10.98 1.28
C SER A 389 -3.75 -12.22 2.09
N ALA A 390 -4.38 -12.05 3.28
CA ALA A 390 -4.90 -13.16 4.06
C ALA A 390 -6.08 -13.84 3.34
N ALA A 391 -6.97 -13.04 2.73
CA ALA A 391 -8.10 -13.55 1.95
C ALA A 391 -7.69 -14.39 0.75
N LEU A 392 -6.59 -14.05 0.07
CA LEU A 392 -6.05 -14.86 -1.05
C LEU A 392 -5.49 -16.20 -0.57
N VAL A 393 -4.76 -16.21 0.54
CA VAL A 393 -4.26 -17.44 1.16
C VAL A 393 -5.42 -18.32 1.62
N MET A 394 -6.46 -17.72 2.24
CA MET A 394 -7.68 -18.41 2.63
C MET A 394 -8.37 -19.07 1.42
N ALA A 395 -8.47 -18.35 0.30
CA ALA A 395 -9.08 -18.88 -0.91
C ALA A 395 -8.34 -20.13 -1.45
N ALA A 396 -7.00 -20.09 -1.45
CA ALA A 396 -6.18 -21.25 -1.82
C ALA A 396 -6.35 -22.40 -0.83
N LEU A 397 -6.29 -22.11 0.49
CA LEU A 397 -6.50 -23.09 1.55
C LEU A 397 -7.86 -23.77 1.42
N SER A 398 -8.91 -23.03 1.09
CA SER A 398 -10.28 -23.57 0.94
C SER A 398 -10.37 -24.63 -0.16
N ALA A 399 -9.63 -24.48 -1.25
CA ALA A 399 -9.57 -25.46 -2.33
C ALA A 399 -8.80 -26.73 -1.90
N ASP A 400 -7.64 -26.56 -1.26
CA ASP A 400 -6.82 -27.67 -0.76
C ASP A 400 -7.58 -28.49 0.30
N VAL A 401 -8.27 -27.83 1.21
CA VAL A 401 -9.10 -28.47 2.23
C VAL A 401 -10.16 -29.37 1.60
N ARG A 402 -10.94 -28.85 0.64
CA ARG A 402 -11.97 -29.62 -0.04
C ARG A 402 -11.40 -30.83 -0.78
N TYR A 403 -10.28 -30.63 -1.48
CA TYR A 403 -9.62 -31.69 -2.25
C TYR A 403 -9.04 -32.78 -1.33
N CYS A 404 -8.26 -32.43 -0.32
CA CYS A 404 -7.59 -33.40 0.55
C CYS A 404 -8.60 -34.19 1.41
N LEU A 405 -9.63 -33.53 1.95
CA LEU A 405 -10.67 -34.20 2.73
C LEU A 405 -11.53 -35.17 1.88
N ALA A 406 -11.75 -34.85 0.60
CA ALA A 406 -12.46 -35.74 -0.31
C ALA A 406 -11.63 -36.95 -0.77
N SER A 407 -10.31 -36.81 -0.86
CA SER A 407 -9.40 -37.83 -1.40
C SER A 407 -8.76 -38.74 -0.35
N GLU A 408 -8.62 -38.30 0.91
CA GLU A 408 -8.00 -39.06 1.99
C GLU A 408 -9.04 -39.36 3.10
N ARG A 409 -9.15 -40.65 3.48
CA ARG A 409 -10.13 -41.09 4.50
C ARG A 409 -9.66 -40.85 5.93
N ASP A 410 -8.35 -40.97 6.16
CA ASP A 410 -7.71 -40.69 7.44
C ASP A 410 -7.60 -39.17 7.64
N LEU A 411 -8.34 -38.65 8.62
CA LEU A 411 -8.42 -37.22 8.86
C LEU A 411 -7.05 -36.60 9.21
N ALA A 412 -6.26 -37.28 10.03
CA ALA A 412 -4.95 -36.79 10.44
C ALA A 412 -3.98 -36.69 9.24
N LYS A 413 -4.05 -37.69 8.35
CA LYS A 413 -3.30 -37.68 7.11
C LYS A 413 -3.79 -36.65 6.11
N ALA A 414 -5.12 -36.47 5.99
CA ALA A 414 -5.70 -35.41 5.14
C ALA A 414 -5.20 -34.02 5.58
N VAL A 415 -5.17 -33.73 6.89
CA VAL A 415 -4.65 -32.47 7.44
C VAL A 415 -3.13 -32.33 7.18
N SER A 416 -2.37 -33.44 7.24
CA SER A 416 -0.94 -33.42 6.87
C SER A 416 -0.73 -33.05 5.39
N LEU A 417 -1.54 -33.60 4.48
CA LEU A 417 -1.51 -33.25 3.06
C LEU A 417 -1.88 -31.78 2.81
N ILE A 418 -2.85 -31.25 3.55
CA ILE A 418 -3.20 -29.81 3.51
C ILE A 418 -1.99 -28.96 3.94
N ASN A 419 -1.31 -29.34 5.04
CA ASN A 419 -0.12 -28.64 5.51
C ASN A 419 1.03 -28.66 4.48
N GLU A 420 1.26 -29.82 3.85
CA GLU A 420 2.26 -29.92 2.77
C GLU A 420 1.93 -29.04 1.57
N SER A 421 0.65 -28.98 1.18
CA SER A 421 0.18 -28.10 0.10
C SER A 421 0.36 -26.63 0.47
N PHE A 422 -0.01 -26.26 1.69
CA PHE A 422 0.12 -24.90 2.21
C PHE A 422 1.59 -24.45 2.20
N LEU A 423 2.52 -25.28 2.66
CA LEU A 423 3.96 -24.98 2.63
C LEU A 423 4.52 -24.82 1.21
N ARG A 424 4.03 -25.64 0.25
CA ARG A 424 4.41 -25.51 -1.17
C ARG A 424 3.90 -24.22 -1.82
N GLY A 425 2.82 -23.64 -1.32
CA GLY A 425 2.25 -22.39 -1.82
C GLY A 425 3.16 -21.17 -1.66
N GLY A 426 4.22 -21.27 -0.84
CA GLY A 426 5.22 -20.22 -0.69
C GLY A 426 4.67 -18.92 -0.11
N TRP A 427 3.77 -19.02 0.85
CA TRP A 427 3.06 -17.90 1.49
C TRP A 427 3.92 -17.14 2.51
N ASP A 428 5.12 -16.73 2.18
CA ASP A 428 6.11 -16.00 2.98
C ASP A 428 5.65 -15.62 4.41
N ASP A 429 6.17 -16.32 5.44
CA ASP A 429 5.93 -16.07 6.86
C ASP A 429 4.45 -16.17 7.33
N ARG A 430 3.54 -16.70 6.50
CA ARG A 430 2.16 -16.93 6.89
C ARG A 430 1.93 -18.34 7.35
N PHE A 431 1.06 -18.48 8.33
CA PHE A 431 0.56 -19.73 8.85
C PHE A 431 -0.97 -19.66 8.95
N ALA A 432 -1.60 -20.80 9.11
CA ALA A 432 -3.03 -20.84 9.38
C ALA A 432 -3.33 -21.78 10.53
N SER A 433 -4.12 -21.33 11.48
CA SER A 433 -4.74 -22.22 12.45
C SER A 433 -5.95 -22.90 11.81
N MET A 434 -6.15 -24.20 12.06
CA MET A 434 -7.27 -24.95 11.49
C MET A 434 -7.76 -26.04 12.42
N VAL A 435 -9.08 -26.21 12.50
CA VAL A 435 -9.72 -27.37 13.11
C VAL A 435 -10.66 -28.04 12.11
N VAL A 436 -10.62 -29.35 12.07
CA VAL A 436 -11.52 -30.17 11.26
C VAL A 436 -12.21 -31.19 12.13
N ALA A 437 -13.54 -31.29 12.05
CA ALA A 437 -14.33 -32.29 12.71
C ALA A 437 -15.18 -33.07 11.69
N VAL A 438 -15.00 -34.37 11.61
CA VAL A 438 -15.78 -35.25 10.74
C VAL A 438 -16.87 -35.92 11.57
N LEU A 439 -18.13 -35.63 11.26
CA LEU A 439 -19.31 -36.24 11.85
C LEU A 439 -19.73 -37.46 11.03
N GLU A 440 -19.96 -38.58 11.71
CA GLU A 440 -20.67 -39.76 11.21
C GLU A 440 -22.10 -39.78 11.79
N PRO A 441 -23.09 -39.32 11.05
CA PRO A 441 -24.45 -39.15 11.63
C PRO A 441 -25.09 -40.44 12.11
N ARG A 442 -24.78 -41.58 11.46
CA ARG A 442 -25.34 -42.90 11.82
C ARG A 442 -24.83 -43.43 13.15
N SER A 443 -23.54 -43.24 13.45
CA SER A 443 -22.91 -43.70 14.70
C SER A 443 -22.85 -42.56 15.73
N HIS A 444 -23.14 -41.34 15.36
CA HIS A 444 -22.99 -40.13 16.18
C HIS A 444 -21.53 -39.90 16.65
N ARG A 445 -20.57 -40.48 15.95
CA ARG A 445 -19.14 -40.32 16.22
C ARG A 445 -18.61 -39.07 15.53
N VAL A 446 -17.76 -38.36 16.23
CA VAL A 446 -17.04 -37.20 15.71
C VAL A 446 -15.55 -37.50 15.85
N THR A 447 -14.82 -37.41 14.74
CA THR A 447 -13.35 -37.45 14.71
C THR A 447 -12.85 -36.02 14.49
N LEU A 448 -11.96 -35.54 15.37
CA LEU A 448 -11.46 -34.17 15.35
C LEU A 448 -9.94 -34.14 15.22
N VAL A 449 -9.42 -33.23 14.40
CA VAL A 449 -7.99 -32.86 14.28
C VAL A 449 -7.89 -31.35 14.41
N SER A 450 -6.91 -30.91 15.22
CA SER A 450 -6.59 -29.48 15.35
C SER A 450 -5.16 -29.22 14.84
N ALA A 451 -5.00 -28.24 13.99
CA ALA A 451 -3.72 -27.69 13.52
C ALA A 451 -3.52 -26.30 14.15
N GLY A 452 -3.15 -26.27 15.43
CA GLY A 452 -2.88 -25.05 16.17
C GLY A 452 -4.09 -24.11 16.38
N HIS A 453 -5.30 -24.62 16.20
CA HIS A 453 -6.51 -23.84 16.37
C HIS A 453 -6.96 -23.78 17.84
N LEU A 454 -7.79 -22.79 18.17
CA LEU A 454 -8.39 -22.63 19.49
C LEU A 454 -9.17 -23.90 19.93
N PRO A 455 -9.26 -24.17 21.24
CA PRO A 455 -9.98 -25.33 21.74
C PRO A 455 -11.46 -25.33 21.32
N VAL A 456 -11.93 -26.49 20.85
CA VAL A 456 -13.36 -26.67 20.56
C VAL A 456 -14.11 -26.90 21.88
N PHE A 457 -15.21 -26.18 22.11
CA PHE A 457 -16.05 -26.45 23.27
C PHE A 457 -17.09 -27.52 22.96
N LEU A 458 -17.24 -28.48 23.87
CA LEU A 458 -18.36 -29.39 23.92
C LEU A 458 -19.28 -28.98 25.09
N ARG A 459 -20.47 -28.54 24.75
CA ARG A 459 -21.56 -28.34 25.70
C ARG A 459 -22.43 -29.58 25.76
N GLU A 460 -22.48 -30.22 26.90
CA GLU A 460 -23.36 -31.39 27.16
C GLU A 460 -24.81 -30.96 27.45
N ALA A 461 -25.76 -31.87 27.27
CA ALA A 461 -27.21 -31.62 27.50
C ALA A 461 -27.52 -31.02 28.89
N GLY A 462 -26.74 -31.37 29.90
CA GLY A 462 -26.86 -30.85 31.27
C GLY A 462 -26.28 -29.47 31.51
N GLY A 463 -25.69 -28.82 30.49
CA GLY A 463 -25.03 -27.51 30.60
C GLY A 463 -23.55 -27.59 31.04
N ARG A 464 -22.98 -28.77 31.25
CA ARG A 464 -21.54 -28.93 31.47
C ARG A 464 -20.78 -28.59 30.20
N VAL A 465 -19.76 -27.77 30.32
CA VAL A 465 -18.90 -27.38 29.21
C VAL A 465 -17.51 -27.98 29.43
N ARG A 466 -16.89 -28.48 28.39
CA ARG A 466 -15.50 -28.95 28.39
C ARG A 466 -14.84 -28.66 27.06
N THR A 467 -13.54 -28.51 27.05
CA THR A 467 -12.73 -28.34 25.84
C THR A 467 -12.36 -29.70 25.25
N ILE A 468 -12.29 -29.78 23.91
CA ILE A 468 -11.90 -30.95 23.15
C ILE A 468 -10.68 -30.58 22.30
N GLY A 469 -9.72 -31.50 22.20
CA GLY A 469 -8.55 -31.33 21.32
C GLY A 469 -7.38 -30.56 21.93
N THR A 470 -7.46 -30.14 23.18
CA THR A 470 -6.36 -29.45 23.88
C THR A 470 -5.09 -30.30 23.99
N ASP A 471 -5.23 -31.64 24.09
CA ASP A 471 -4.11 -32.54 24.23
C ASP A 471 -3.43 -32.93 22.90
N LEU A 472 -3.97 -32.47 21.77
CA LEU A 472 -3.45 -32.81 20.45
C LEU A 472 -2.11 -32.10 20.14
N GLY A 473 -1.82 -30.97 20.76
CA GLY A 473 -0.52 -30.29 20.80
C GLY A 473 0.12 -30.04 19.43
N CYS A 474 -0.69 -29.81 18.38
CA CYS A 474 -0.22 -29.67 17.01
C CYS A 474 0.03 -28.21 16.63
N LEU A 475 1.03 -27.98 15.77
CA LEU A 475 1.36 -26.66 15.23
C LEU A 475 0.34 -26.23 14.15
N PRO A 476 0.13 -24.93 13.95
CA PRO A 476 -0.58 -24.38 12.80
C PRO A 476 0.01 -24.88 11.46
N LEU A 477 -0.81 -24.84 10.42
CA LEU A 477 -0.38 -25.10 9.05
C LEU A 477 0.68 -24.08 8.62
N GLY A 478 1.67 -24.53 7.84
CA GLY A 478 2.68 -23.63 7.29
C GLY A 478 3.95 -23.47 8.15
N LEU A 479 4.03 -24.07 9.35
CA LEU A 479 5.19 -23.93 10.23
C LEU A 479 6.19 -25.08 10.12
N ASP A 480 5.72 -26.33 10.05
CA ASP A 480 6.60 -27.52 10.02
C ASP A 480 5.94 -28.66 9.23
N ALA A 481 6.62 -29.14 8.19
CA ALA A 481 6.16 -30.28 7.38
C ALA A 481 6.43 -31.63 8.05
N SER A 482 7.40 -31.71 8.98
CA SER A 482 7.87 -32.97 9.55
C SER A 482 6.96 -33.53 10.64
N ARG A 483 6.08 -32.69 11.21
CA ARG A 483 5.15 -33.08 12.27
C ARG A 483 3.82 -33.53 11.73
N GLY A 484 3.48 -34.81 11.97
CA GLY A 484 2.12 -35.31 11.68
C GLY A 484 1.10 -34.76 12.68
N TYR A 485 -0.16 -34.73 12.25
CA TYR A 485 -1.30 -34.36 13.11
C TYR A 485 -1.87 -35.60 13.82
N LYS A 486 -2.57 -35.37 14.93
CA LYS A 486 -3.25 -36.42 15.70
C LYS A 486 -4.74 -36.19 15.70
N SER A 487 -5.52 -37.26 15.67
CA SER A 487 -6.98 -37.20 15.81
C SER A 487 -7.41 -37.62 17.21
N CYS A 488 -8.53 -37.06 17.68
CA CYS A 488 -9.29 -37.58 18.79
C CYS A 488 -10.72 -37.93 18.35
N GLU A 489 -11.30 -38.93 19.01
CA GLU A 489 -12.66 -39.35 18.74
C GLU A 489 -13.54 -39.10 19.95
N LEU A 490 -14.77 -38.71 19.69
CA LEU A 490 -15.80 -38.55 20.71
C LEU A 490 -17.16 -39.03 20.20
N GLN A 491 -17.99 -39.47 21.14
CA GLN A 491 -19.40 -39.77 20.89
C GLN A 491 -20.24 -38.53 21.23
N LEU A 492 -20.93 -37.96 20.26
CA LEU A 492 -21.81 -36.83 20.51
C LEU A 492 -23.13 -37.28 21.09
N ALA A 493 -23.36 -37.00 22.37
CA ALA A 493 -24.57 -37.37 23.07
C ALA A 493 -25.77 -36.51 22.60
N ALA A 494 -26.99 -37.05 22.70
CA ALA A 494 -28.21 -36.30 22.40
C ALA A 494 -28.32 -35.03 23.27
N GLY A 495 -28.61 -33.89 22.68
CA GLY A 495 -28.71 -32.59 23.35
C GLY A 495 -27.33 -31.90 23.57
N SER A 496 -26.26 -32.50 23.10
CA SER A 496 -24.91 -31.88 23.16
C SER A 496 -24.61 -31.06 21.91
N THR A 497 -23.78 -30.02 22.06
CA THR A 497 -23.39 -29.10 21.00
C THR A 497 -21.88 -28.91 21.00
N LEU A 498 -21.25 -29.07 19.83
CA LEU A 498 -19.86 -28.64 19.57
C LEU A 498 -19.88 -27.19 19.12
N VAL A 499 -18.94 -26.39 19.63
CA VAL A 499 -18.79 -24.97 19.32
C VAL A 499 -17.37 -24.70 18.85
N PHE A 500 -17.25 -24.30 17.60
CA PHE A 500 -16.00 -23.89 16.93
C PHE A 500 -16.04 -22.37 16.78
N TYR A 501 -14.93 -21.69 16.99
CA TYR A 501 -14.85 -20.23 16.93
C TYR A 501 -13.44 -19.78 16.61
N THR A 502 -13.31 -18.59 16.01
CA THR A 502 -12.03 -17.94 15.78
C THR A 502 -11.70 -16.91 16.87
N ASP A 503 -10.46 -16.46 16.92
CA ASP A 503 -9.97 -15.58 17.97
C ASP A 503 -10.69 -14.22 18.02
N GLY A 504 -11.23 -13.71 16.90
CA GLY A 504 -12.06 -12.51 16.90
C GLY A 504 -13.26 -12.55 17.85
N ILE A 505 -13.70 -13.77 18.27
CA ILE A 505 -14.71 -13.92 19.33
C ILE A 505 -14.08 -13.78 20.72
N SER A 506 -13.00 -14.51 21.00
CA SER A 506 -12.35 -14.50 22.31
C SER A 506 -11.54 -13.22 22.58
N GLU A 507 -11.07 -12.57 21.51
CA GLU A 507 -10.27 -11.35 21.56
C GLU A 507 -11.09 -10.06 21.32
N ALA A 508 -12.43 -10.17 21.24
CA ALA A 508 -13.29 -8.99 21.17
C ALA A 508 -13.03 -8.06 22.35
N LEU A 509 -12.77 -6.77 22.05
CA LEU A 509 -12.39 -5.77 23.04
C LEU A 509 -13.60 -4.96 23.53
N ASP A 510 -13.64 -4.66 24.84
CA ASP A 510 -14.55 -3.67 25.38
C ASP A 510 -13.94 -2.23 25.30
N HIS A 511 -14.69 -1.25 25.81
CA HIS A 511 -14.25 0.15 25.85
C HIS A 511 -13.02 0.40 26.75
N GLU A 512 -12.70 -0.55 27.66
CA GLU A 512 -11.50 -0.50 28.51
C GLU A 512 -10.35 -1.36 27.95
N GLN A 513 -10.48 -1.82 26.70
CA GLN A 513 -9.49 -2.68 26.02
C GLN A 513 -9.28 -4.05 26.70
N ARG A 514 -10.31 -4.57 27.37
CA ARG A 514 -10.29 -5.92 27.96
C ARG A 514 -10.84 -6.92 26.97
N LEU A 515 -10.15 -8.06 26.84
CA LEU A 515 -10.59 -9.18 26.02
C LEU A 515 -11.86 -9.82 26.57
N TYR A 516 -12.71 -10.34 25.67
CA TYR A 516 -13.86 -11.14 26.02
C TYR A 516 -13.50 -12.41 26.80
N GLY A 517 -12.50 -13.13 26.32
CA GLY A 517 -11.84 -14.23 26.99
C GLY A 517 -12.57 -15.57 26.95
N LEU A 518 -11.83 -16.65 27.16
CA LEU A 518 -12.37 -18.01 27.12
C LEU A 518 -13.30 -18.33 28.28
N GLU A 519 -13.01 -17.80 29.47
CA GLU A 519 -13.84 -18.01 30.67
C GLU A 519 -15.27 -17.49 30.47
N ARG A 520 -15.41 -16.37 29.78
CA ARG A 520 -16.73 -15.79 29.50
C ARG A 520 -17.47 -16.59 28.44
N ILE A 521 -16.77 -17.10 27.41
CA ILE A 521 -17.35 -18.05 26.45
C ILE A 521 -17.90 -19.26 27.20
N GLU A 522 -17.09 -19.89 28.06
CA GLU A 522 -17.48 -21.06 28.82
C GLU A 522 -18.70 -20.80 29.72
N LYS A 523 -18.74 -19.66 30.40
CA LYS A 523 -19.86 -19.23 31.23
C LYS A 523 -21.17 -19.11 30.44
N VAL A 524 -21.13 -18.46 29.26
CA VAL A 524 -22.31 -18.30 28.40
C VAL A 524 -22.76 -19.63 27.83
N LEU A 525 -21.83 -20.52 27.47
CA LEU A 525 -22.14 -21.86 26.99
C LEU A 525 -22.73 -22.75 28.09
N ALA A 526 -22.37 -22.56 29.36
CA ALA A 526 -22.90 -23.31 30.49
C ALA A 526 -24.37 -22.97 30.83
N GLU A 527 -24.87 -21.84 30.33
CA GLU A 527 -26.25 -21.48 30.55
C GLU A 527 -27.23 -22.54 30.01
N ARG A 528 -28.31 -22.84 30.78
CA ARG A 528 -29.22 -23.94 30.49
C ARG A 528 -30.10 -23.67 29.26
N GLY A 529 -30.37 -24.75 28.51
CA GLY A 529 -31.34 -24.81 27.42
C GLY A 529 -30.83 -24.32 26.06
N GLY A 530 -31.53 -24.72 25.03
CA GLY A 530 -31.34 -24.32 23.63
C GLY A 530 -30.67 -25.39 22.76
N ALA A 531 -31.06 -25.38 21.50
CA ALA A 531 -30.38 -26.12 20.43
C ALA A 531 -29.14 -25.34 19.93
N ALA A 532 -28.41 -25.83 18.93
CA ALA A 532 -27.19 -25.21 18.44
C ALA A 532 -27.36 -23.74 18.05
N GLY A 533 -28.50 -23.41 17.39
CA GLY A 533 -28.80 -22.04 17.02
C GLY A 533 -29.04 -21.10 18.21
N ASP A 534 -29.66 -21.60 19.28
CA ASP A 534 -29.89 -20.80 20.50
C ASP A 534 -28.55 -20.52 21.22
N VAL A 535 -27.67 -21.52 21.26
CA VAL A 535 -26.32 -21.41 21.84
C VAL A 535 -25.51 -20.39 21.09
N GLY A 536 -25.47 -20.49 19.75
CA GLY A 536 -24.69 -19.55 18.89
C GLY A 536 -25.22 -18.13 19.00
N ARG A 537 -26.51 -17.91 18.88
CA ARG A 537 -27.11 -16.55 19.01
C ARG A 537 -26.85 -15.92 20.38
N ARG A 538 -26.95 -16.71 21.45
CA ARG A 538 -26.69 -16.23 22.81
C ARG A 538 -25.24 -15.81 22.98
N LEU A 539 -24.28 -16.60 22.47
CA LEU A 539 -22.87 -16.26 22.53
C LEU A 539 -22.60 -14.97 21.75
N LEU A 540 -23.07 -14.85 20.52
CA LEU A 540 -22.88 -13.64 19.72
C LEU A 540 -23.50 -12.40 20.37
N ALA A 541 -24.73 -12.50 20.91
CA ALA A 541 -25.38 -11.39 21.60
C ALA A 541 -24.60 -10.94 22.86
N ASP A 542 -23.89 -11.87 23.55
CA ASP A 542 -23.08 -11.51 24.69
C ASP A 542 -21.75 -10.86 24.28
N VAL A 543 -21.12 -11.33 23.19
CA VAL A 543 -19.94 -10.72 22.59
C VAL A 543 -20.26 -9.29 22.09
N GLU A 544 -21.37 -9.11 21.37
CA GLU A 544 -21.81 -7.79 20.89
C GLU A 544 -22.04 -6.80 22.06
N ARG A 545 -22.63 -7.29 23.15
CA ARG A 545 -22.85 -6.50 24.36
C ARG A 545 -21.54 -6.12 25.05
N HIS A 546 -20.55 -7.02 25.05
CA HIS A 546 -19.22 -6.76 25.58
C HIS A 546 -18.49 -5.71 24.75
N ALA A 547 -18.50 -5.86 23.44
CA ALA A 547 -17.85 -4.93 22.52
C ALA A 547 -18.51 -3.55 22.50
N ALA A 548 -19.80 -3.44 22.88
CA ALA A 548 -20.53 -2.17 23.04
C ALA A 548 -20.35 -1.18 21.87
N GLY A 549 -20.26 -1.69 20.63
CA GLY A 549 -20.09 -0.87 19.43
C GLY A 549 -18.67 -0.49 19.10
N GLN A 550 -17.66 -1.07 19.76
CA GLN A 550 -16.25 -0.93 19.37
C GLN A 550 -16.03 -1.50 17.96
N ILE A 551 -15.04 -0.93 17.25
CA ILE A 551 -14.61 -1.45 15.95
C ILE A 551 -13.97 -2.82 16.18
N ARG A 552 -14.41 -3.81 15.42
CA ARG A 552 -13.87 -5.16 15.49
C ARG A 552 -12.40 -5.17 15.11
N SER A 553 -11.61 -5.81 15.96
CA SER A 553 -10.17 -5.95 15.78
C SER A 553 -9.83 -7.10 14.83
N ASP A 554 -10.64 -8.18 14.79
CA ASP A 554 -10.43 -9.35 13.96
C ASP A 554 -11.71 -9.94 13.39
N ASP A 555 -11.55 -10.85 12.40
CA ASP A 555 -12.63 -11.59 11.77
C ASP A 555 -13.33 -12.47 12.81
N MET A 556 -14.64 -12.56 12.75
CA MET A 556 -15.43 -13.37 13.68
C MET A 556 -16.10 -14.51 12.93
N CYS A 557 -15.73 -15.74 13.30
CA CYS A 557 -16.37 -16.93 12.78
C CYS A 557 -16.83 -17.85 13.94
N LEU A 558 -18.06 -18.36 13.84
CA LEU A 558 -18.66 -19.24 14.81
C LEU A 558 -19.42 -20.34 14.08
N VAL A 559 -19.16 -21.60 14.44
CA VAL A 559 -19.94 -22.75 13.97
C VAL A 559 -20.38 -23.58 15.16
N CYS A 560 -21.67 -23.83 15.29
CA CYS A 560 -22.24 -24.70 16.33
C CYS A 560 -22.92 -25.90 15.69
N VAL A 561 -22.54 -27.10 16.14
CA VAL A 561 -23.12 -28.38 15.65
C VAL A 561 -23.74 -29.13 16.83
N GLY A 562 -25.06 -29.20 16.87
CA GLY A 562 -25.81 -29.82 17.97
C GLY A 562 -26.55 -31.06 17.55
N ARG A 563 -26.43 -32.14 18.34
CA ARG A 563 -27.31 -33.30 18.21
C ARG A 563 -28.63 -33.04 18.93
N LEU A 564 -29.74 -33.15 18.22
CA LEU A 564 -31.07 -32.93 18.79
C LEU A 564 -31.38 -33.99 19.88
N ALA A 565 -32.11 -33.57 20.91
CA ALA A 565 -32.65 -34.49 21.90
C ALA A 565 -33.82 -35.32 21.29
N ALA A 566 -33.98 -36.56 21.70
CA ALA A 566 -34.89 -37.54 21.10
C ALA A 566 -36.39 -37.10 21.00
N ASN A 567 -36.79 -35.97 21.60
CA ASN A 567 -38.18 -35.47 21.66
C ASN A 567 -38.45 -34.17 20.87
N ARG A 568 -37.51 -33.70 20.01
CA ARG A 568 -37.76 -32.52 19.18
C ARG A 568 -37.76 -32.87 17.69
N HIS A 569 -38.93 -32.73 17.05
CA HIS A 569 -39.04 -32.73 15.60
C HIS A 569 -38.47 -31.42 15.02
N PRO A 570 -37.81 -31.44 13.82
CA PRO A 570 -37.20 -30.27 13.23
C PRO A 570 -38.17 -29.18 12.73
N ALA A 571 -39.46 -29.30 12.93
CA ALA A 571 -40.49 -28.45 12.30
C ALA A 571 -40.73 -27.09 12.99
N GLU A 572 -40.17 -26.77 14.15
CA GLU A 572 -40.46 -25.52 14.86
C GLU A 572 -39.40 -24.42 14.81
N SER A 573 -38.27 -24.64 14.13
CA SER A 573 -37.16 -23.67 14.11
C SER A 573 -36.97 -22.87 12.79
N ALA A 574 -37.92 -23.00 11.83
CA ALA A 574 -37.78 -22.36 10.50
C ALA A 574 -38.32 -20.92 10.44
N GLN A 575 -38.10 -20.11 11.46
CA GLN A 575 -38.16 -18.65 11.33
C GLN A 575 -36.84 -18.03 11.76
N SER A 576 -35.84 -18.10 10.86
CA SER A 576 -34.63 -17.25 10.95
C SER A 576 -35.04 -15.81 10.63
N PRO A 577 -34.86 -14.85 11.54
CA PRO A 577 -34.74 -13.47 11.13
C PRO A 577 -33.42 -13.40 10.31
N ARG A 578 -33.56 -13.03 9.04
CA ARG A 578 -32.41 -12.68 8.20
C ARG A 578 -31.50 -11.77 9.00
N ALA A 579 -30.27 -12.21 9.25
CA ALA A 579 -29.21 -11.36 9.75
C ALA A 579 -29.20 -10.09 8.90
N VAL A 580 -29.31 -8.96 9.56
CA VAL A 580 -29.35 -7.64 8.96
C VAL A 580 -28.04 -7.47 8.19
N ARG A 581 -28.11 -7.54 6.87
CA ARG A 581 -27.00 -7.17 5.99
C ARG A 581 -26.61 -5.75 6.37
N GLY A 582 -25.36 -5.58 6.81
CA GLY A 582 -24.81 -4.34 7.28
C GLY A 582 -25.14 -3.19 6.34
N ARG A 583 -25.90 -2.22 6.82
CA ARG A 583 -25.99 -0.89 6.20
C ARG A 583 -24.67 -0.18 6.41
N ALA A 584 -23.83 -0.21 5.38
CA ALA A 584 -22.75 0.75 5.25
C ALA A 584 -23.36 2.14 5.02
N SER A 585 -23.50 2.92 6.08
CA SER A 585 -23.68 4.38 5.99
C SER A 585 -23.22 5.02 7.30
N VAL A 586 -21.94 5.19 7.44
CA VAL A 586 -21.41 6.23 8.33
C VAL A 586 -21.11 7.43 7.45
N GLN A 587 -22.03 8.38 7.40
CA GLN A 587 -21.73 9.75 6.98
C GLN A 587 -20.90 10.39 8.09
N PRO A 588 -19.78 11.04 7.81
CA PRO A 588 -19.16 11.93 8.77
C PRO A 588 -20.01 13.19 8.88
N LYS A 589 -20.45 13.51 10.09
CA LYS A 589 -20.94 14.85 10.43
C LYS A 589 -19.74 15.80 10.47
N ALA A 590 -19.93 16.91 9.76
CA ALA A 590 -19.29 18.22 9.78
C ALA A 590 -17.95 18.40 10.49
#